data_1a78a62f36dd58dc260607e284e03e13
#
_entry.id   1a78a62f36dd58dc260607e284e03e13
#
_cell.length_a   1.000
_cell.length_b   1.000
_cell.length_c   1.000
_cell.angle_alpha   90.00
_cell.angle_beta   90.00
_cell.angle_gamma   90.00
#
_symmetry.space_group_name_H-M   'P 1'
#
loop_
_entity.id
_entity.type
_entity.pdbx_description
1 polymer ?
#
loop_
_entity_poly.entity_id
_entity_poly.type
_entity_poly.pdbx_seq_one_letter_code
_entity_poly.pdbx_strand_id
1 'polypeptide(L)'
;MKIEENNDIILGIKEFSILEKEEILGKLNTSINGLSYEKIIERQEKYGKNIIDVKNNKTLLNRLKEAIINPFNIVLILVAVVTFFTDVVIQEKKDYLTFTIIISTIIISSLISFFQQASSDKAVQKLKKMISNKIYVIRNGNEESIDDEEIVLGDIVKLSSGDMLPGDVRFLETKDFFLDQASL
;
A
#
# COMPACT_ATOMS: atom_id res chain seq x y z
N MET A 1 21.85 0.71 -0.75
CA MET A 1 20.95 -0.43 -0.51
C MET A 1 19.72 -0.42 -1.42
N LYS A 2 18.86 0.62 -1.44
CA LYS A 2 17.70 0.65 -2.38
C LYS A 2 18.03 0.73 -3.88
N ILE A 3 19.18 1.27 -4.27
CA ILE A 3 19.56 1.43 -5.70
C ILE A 3 20.12 0.12 -6.27
N GLU A 4 20.84 -0.65 -5.49
CA GLU A 4 21.38 -1.96 -5.89
C GLU A 4 20.26 -3.00 -6.05
N GLU A 5 19.33 -3.05 -5.09
CA GLU A 5 18.16 -3.94 -5.13
C GLU A 5 17.26 -3.67 -6.35
N ASN A 6 17.10 -2.39 -6.74
CA ASN A 6 16.35 -2.01 -7.94
C ASN A 6 17.08 -2.40 -9.25
N ASN A 7 18.41 -2.34 -9.27
CA ASN A 7 19.19 -2.76 -10.43
C ASN A 7 19.14 -4.28 -10.65
N ASP A 8 19.16 -5.06 -9.58
CA ASP A 8 19.06 -6.53 -9.66
C ASP A 8 17.68 -6.97 -10.15
N ILE A 9 16.61 -6.30 -9.73
CA ILE A 9 15.24 -6.52 -10.22
C ILE A 9 15.14 -6.19 -11.72
N ILE A 10 15.64 -5.04 -12.16
CA ILE A 10 15.61 -4.62 -13.56
C ILE A 10 16.43 -5.56 -14.44
N LEU A 11 17.59 -6.02 -13.96
CA LEU A 11 18.41 -7.02 -14.67
C LEU A 11 17.67 -8.34 -14.80
N GLY A 12 16.99 -8.80 -13.74
CA GLY A 12 16.15 -9.99 -13.75
C GLY A 12 15.02 -9.89 -14.78
N ILE A 13 14.27 -8.79 -14.81
CA ILE A 13 13.18 -8.57 -15.78
C ILE A 13 13.71 -8.59 -17.21
N LYS A 14 14.84 -7.92 -17.49
CA LYS A 14 15.48 -7.93 -18.82
C LYS A 14 15.93 -9.34 -19.22
N GLU A 15 16.51 -10.08 -18.32
CA GLU A 15 16.93 -11.46 -18.57
C GLU A 15 15.73 -12.33 -18.98
N PHE A 16 14.64 -12.29 -18.21
CA PHE A 16 13.42 -13.05 -18.50
C PHE A 16 12.71 -12.60 -19.79
N SER A 17 12.90 -11.35 -20.23
CA SER A 17 12.28 -10.85 -21.46
C SER A 17 12.86 -11.43 -22.74
N ILE A 18 14.09 -11.96 -22.72
CA ILE A 18 14.83 -12.47 -23.89
C ILE A 18 14.74 -14.00 -24.00
N LEU A 19 14.42 -14.69 -22.90
CA LEU A 19 14.40 -16.14 -22.84
C LEU A 19 13.22 -16.74 -23.61
N GLU A 20 13.45 -17.93 -24.17
CA GLU A 20 12.40 -18.75 -24.78
C GLU A 20 11.46 -19.35 -23.71
N LYS A 21 10.24 -19.71 -24.13
CA LYS A 21 9.18 -20.21 -23.23
C LYS A 21 9.64 -21.37 -22.34
N GLU A 22 10.33 -22.35 -22.93
CA GLU A 22 10.80 -23.54 -22.23
C GLU A 22 11.89 -23.20 -21.19
N GLU A 23 12.75 -22.26 -21.51
CA GLU A 23 13.82 -21.80 -20.59
C GLU A 23 13.25 -21.07 -19.40
N ILE A 24 12.22 -20.22 -19.60
CA ILE A 24 11.52 -19.50 -18.52
C ILE A 24 10.85 -20.49 -17.59
N LEU A 25 10.10 -21.45 -18.14
CA LEU A 25 9.42 -22.48 -17.34
C LEU A 25 10.45 -23.30 -16.52
N GLY A 26 11.59 -23.62 -17.13
CA GLY A 26 12.69 -24.31 -16.45
C GLY A 26 13.31 -23.48 -15.33
N LYS A 27 13.66 -22.21 -15.57
CA LYS A 27 14.22 -21.30 -14.56
C LYS A 27 13.28 -21.07 -13.39
N LEU A 28 11.98 -20.90 -13.67
CA LEU A 28 10.96 -20.73 -12.64
C LEU A 28 10.51 -22.05 -12.01
N ASN A 29 11.11 -23.18 -12.44
CA ASN A 29 10.77 -24.52 -11.96
C ASN A 29 9.24 -24.75 -11.92
N THR A 30 8.58 -24.37 -13.03
CA THR A 30 7.14 -24.50 -13.28
C THR A 30 6.89 -25.23 -14.59
N SER A 31 5.65 -25.45 -14.94
CA SER A 31 5.25 -26.07 -16.20
C SER A 31 4.02 -25.38 -16.77
N ILE A 32 3.62 -25.71 -18.00
CA ILE A 32 2.39 -25.21 -18.64
C ILE A 32 1.13 -25.62 -17.87
N ASN A 33 1.22 -26.73 -17.11
CA ASN A 33 0.15 -27.21 -16.23
C ASN A 33 0.15 -26.49 -14.86
N GLY A 34 1.00 -25.47 -14.70
CA GLY A 34 1.14 -24.70 -13.47
C GLY A 34 1.96 -25.40 -12.39
N LEU A 35 1.95 -24.80 -11.21
CA LEU A 35 2.65 -25.26 -10.03
C LEU A 35 1.85 -26.34 -9.28
N SER A 36 2.56 -27.24 -8.59
CA SER A 36 1.96 -28.14 -7.61
C SER A 36 1.64 -27.38 -6.30
N TYR A 37 0.65 -27.87 -5.55
CA TYR A 37 0.26 -27.25 -4.27
C TYR A 37 1.42 -27.20 -3.26
N GLU A 38 2.31 -28.20 -3.27
CA GLU A 38 3.51 -28.21 -2.40
C GLU A 38 4.44 -27.02 -2.73
N LYS A 39 4.69 -26.78 -4.02
CA LYS A 39 5.52 -25.65 -4.48
C LYS A 39 4.87 -24.31 -4.20
N ILE A 40 3.55 -24.21 -4.24
CA ILE A 40 2.83 -22.99 -3.93
C ILE A 40 3.03 -22.61 -2.46
N ILE A 41 2.87 -23.58 -1.55
CA ILE A 41 3.09 -23.38 -0.10
C ILE A 41 4.53 -22.97 0.17
N GLU A 42 5.51 -23.69 -0.40
CA GLU A 42 6.93 -23.34 -0.28
C GLU A 42 7.22 -21.91 -0.71
N ARG A 43 6.63 -21.47 -1.85
CA ARG A 43 6.85 -20.13 -2.37
C ARG A 43 6.14 -19.06 -1.56
N GLN A 44 4.95 -19.33 -1.06
CA GLN A 44 4.26 -18.41 -0.14
C GLN A 44 5.02 -18.22 1.16
N GLU A 45 5.62 -19.28 1.70
CA GLU A 45 6.48 -19.18 2.89
C GLU A 45 7.77 -18.41 2.62
N LYS A 46 8.36 -18.60 1.43
CA LYS A 46 9.64 -17.98 1.06
C LYS A 46 9.51 -16.51 0.64
N TYR A 47 8.50 -16.17 -0.16
CA TYR A 47 8.36 -14.85 -0.78
C TYR A 47 7.21 -14.02 -0.18
N GLY A 48 6.35 -14.63 0.62
CA GLY A 48 5.16 -13.99 1.16
C GLY A 48 4.02 -13.92 0.15
N LYS A 49 3.00 -13.13 0.48
CA LYS A 49 1.85 -12.86 -0.40
C LYS A 49 2.16 -11.74 -1.37
N ASN A 50 1.50 -11.75 -2.54
CA ASN A 50 1.57 -10.67 -3.53
C ASN A 50 0.78 -9.44 -3.05
N ILE A 51 1.28 -8.76 -2.05
CA ILE A 51 0.66 -7.56 -1.48
C ILE A 51 1.53 -6.38 -1.82
N ILE A 52 0.99 -5.40 -2.53
CA ILE A 52 1.60 -4.08 -2.61
C ILE A 52 1.45 -3.47 -1.21
N ASP A 53 2.51 -3.59 -0.40
CA ASP A 53 2.54 -3.05 0.96
C ASP A 53 2.53 -1.51 0.87
N VAL A 54 1.36 -0.97 0.65
CA VAL A 54 1.11 0.44 0.91
C VAL A 54 1.19 0.57 2.42
N LYS A 55 2.43 0.73 2.93
CA LYS A 55 2.75 0.97 4.34
C LYS A 55 1.98 2.18 4.86
N ASN A 56 0.70 2.00 5.08
CA ASN A 56 -0.17 2.97 5.75
C ASN A 56 -0.33 2.62 7.23
N ASN A 57 0.62 1.85 7.79
CA ASN A 57 0.72 1.63 9.23
C ASN A 57 1.33 2.89 9.87
N LYS A 58 0.58 4.01 9.77
CA LYS A 58 0.95 5.19 10.55
C LYS A 58 0.94 4.79 12.02
N THR A 59 2.10 4.85 12.64
CA THR A 59 2.24 4.63 14.08
C THR A 59 1.28 5.59 14.81
N LEU A 60 0.73 5.18 15.95
CA LEU A 60 -0.15 6.03 16.77
C LEU A 60 0.46 7.42 17.00
N LEU A 61 1.79 7.48 17.20
CA LEU A 61 2.53 8.71 17.36
C LEU A 61 2.46 9.63 16.12
N ASN A 62 2.55 9.07 14.92
CA ASN A 62 2.43 9.84 13.68
C ASN A 62 0.99 10.36 13.48
N ARG A 63 -0.02 9.57 13.83
CA ARG A 63 -1.43 10.01 13.82
C ARG A 63 -1.67 11.14 14.80
N LEU A 64 -1.13 11.03 16.00
CA LEU A 64 -1.23 12.10 17.02
C LEU A 64 -0.53 13.38 16.55
N LYS A 65 0.66 13.25 15.96
CA LYS A 65 1.38 14.38 15.38
C LYS A 65 0.59 15.07 14.28
N GLU A 66 0.02 14.31 13.35
CA GLU A 66 -0.82 14.85 12.28
C GLU A 66 -2.12 15.49 12.79
N ALA A 67 -2.71 14.94 13.88
CA ALA A 67 -3.89 15.51 14.49
C ALA A 67 -3.60 16.86 15.18
N ILE A 68 -2.41 17.04 15.75
CA ILE A 68 -1.98 18.29 16.36
C ILE A 68 -1.52 19.30 15.30
N ILE A 69 -0.71 18.86 14.33
CA ILE A 69 -0.13 19.71 13.28
C ILE A 69 -1.06 19.75 12.06
N ASN A 70 -2.28 20.25 12.25
CA ASN A 70 -3.17 20.59 11.13
C ASN A 70 -3.19 22.12 10.91
N PRO A 71 -3.56 22.60 9.71
CA PRO A 71 -3.53 24.04 9.41
C PRO A 71 -4.31 24.90 10.40
N PHE A 72 -5.44 24.41 10.89
CA PHE A 72 -6.26 25.11 11.88
C PHE A 72 -5.56 25.24 13.22
N ASN A 73 -5.00 24.13 13.75
CA ASN A 73 -4.28 24.15 15.03
C ASN A 73 -2.98 24.97 14.95
N ILE A 74 -2.31 25.02 13.79
CA ILE A 74 -1.10 25.87 13.62
C ILE A 74 -1.46 27.35 13.87
N VAL A 75 -2.57 27.81 13.33
CA VAL A 75 -3.04 29.20 13.56
C VAL A 75 -3.35 29.39 15.04
N LEU A 76 -4.07 28.46 15.69
CA LEU A 76 -4.38 28.56 17.11
C LEU A 76 -3.11 28.54 18.00
N ILE A 77 -2.12 27.73 17.66
CA ILE A 77 -0.82 27.69 18.37
C ILE A 77 -0.13 29.05 18.25
N LEU A 78 -0.14 29.67 17.06
CA LEU A 78 0.45 30.98 16.85
C LEU A 78 -0.26 32.04 17.71
N VAL A 79 -1.60 32.04 17.74
CA VAL A 79 -2.41 32.92 18.59
C VAL A 79 -2.12 32.64 20.05
N ALA A 80 -2.03 31.36 20.47
CA ALA A 80 -1.70 31.01 21.86
C ALA A 80 -0.34 31.56 22.30
N VAL A 81 0.67 31.50 21.43
CA VAL A 81 1.99 32.06 21.71
C VAL A 81 1.91 33.58 21.91
N VAL A 82 1.22 34.29 21.00
CA VAL A 82 1.05 35.75 21.15
C VAL A 82 0.31 36.08 22.42
N THR A 83 -0.83 35.44 22.71
CA THR A 83 -1.63 35.66 23.92
C THR A 83 -0.83 35.34 25.19
N PHE A 84 -0.02 34.27 25.17
CA PHE A 84 0.84 33.97 26.30
C PHE A 84 1.82 35.11 26.61
N PHE A 85 2.46 35.69 25.60
CA PHE A 85 3.39 36.79 25.83
C PHE A 85 2.65 38.07 26.23
N THR A 86 1.52 38.42 25.61
CA THR A 86 0.78 39.64 25.92
C THR A 86 0.12 39.60 27.30
N ASP A 87 -0.63 38.53 27.59
CA ASP A 87 -1.53 38.51 28.75
C ASP A 87 -0.89 37.90 30.00
N VAL A 88 0.13 37.03 29.82
CA VAL A 88 0.78 36.31 30.94
C VAL A 88 2.14 36.91 31.27
N VAL A 89 2.93 37.32 30.26
CA VAL A 89 4.30 37.81 30.50
C VAL A 89 4.35 39.32 30.67
N ILE A 90 3.66 40.08 29.80
CA ILE A 90 3.80 41.56 29.77
C ILE A 90 2.83 42.26 30.74
N GLN A 91 1.61 41.74 30.90
CA GLN A 91 0.62 42.37 31.77
C GLN A 91 0.98 42.21 33.25
N GLU A 92 0.79 43.29 34.04
CA GLU A 92 0.97 43.28 35.51
C GLU A 92 -0.08 42.38 36.19
N LYS A 93 -1.32 42.38 35.70
CA LYS A 93 -2.38 41.43 36.10
C LYS A 93 -2.44 40.28 35.10
N LYS A 94 -1.85 39.16 35.48
CA LYS A 94 -1.81 37.95 34.64
C LYS A 94 -3.21 37.43 34.39
N ASP A 95 -3.62 37.38 33.10
CA ASP A 95 -4.87 36.77 32.67
C ASP A 95 -4.59 35.43 31.96
N TYR A 96 -4.91 34.34 32.63
CA TYR A 96 -4.76 32.99 32.10
C TYR A 96 -6.01 32.47 31.38
N LEU A 97 -7.15 33.22 31.44
CA LEU A 97 -8.43 32.71 30.98
C LEU A 97 -8.43 32.52 29.44
N THR A 98 -8.01 33.53 28.71
CA THR A 98 -7.95 33.49 27.25
C THR A 98 -6.99 32.42 26.77
N PHE A 99 -5.79 32.34 27.37
CA PHE A 99 -4.80 31.31 27.04
C PHE A 99 -5.34 29.90 27.31
N THR A 100 -6.02 29.67 28.43
CA THR A 100 -6.61 28.37 28.79
C THR A 100 -7.71 27.95 27.79
N ILE A 101 -8.54 28.90 27.35
CA ILE A 101 -9.57 28.65 26.34
C ILE A 101 -8.93 28.20 25.02
N ILE A 102 -7.87 28.85 24.55
CA ILE A 102 -7.18 28.52 23.30
C ILE A 102 -6.57 27.12 23.41
N ILE A 103 -5.87 26.82 24.51
CA ILE A 103 -5.29 25.48 24.72
C ILE A 103 -6.37 24.39 24.76
N SER A 104 -7.47 24.64 25.45
CA SER A 104 -8.60 23.70 25.48
C SER A 104 -9.17 23.46 24.09
N THR A 105 -9.28 24.50 23.27
CA THR A 105 -9.74 24.40 21.88
C THR A 105 -8.78 23.56 21.02
N ILE A 106 -7.47 23.74 21.17
CA ILE A 106 -6.45 22.94 20.48
C ILE A 106 -6.59 21.47 20.87
N ILE A 107 -6.75 21.16 22.15
CA ILE A 107 -6.92 19.78 22.63
C ILE A 107 -8.17 19.14 22.04
N ILE A 108 -9.32 19.82 22.11
CA ILE A 108 -10.59 19.32 21.57
C ILE A 108 -10.48 19.11 20.06
N SER A 109 -9.95 20.06 19.31
CA SER A 109 -9.72 19.97 17.88
C SER A 109 -8.81 18.80 17.52
N SER A 110 -7.72 18.59 18.25
CA SER A 110 -6.79 17.48 18.04
C SER A 110 -7.45 16.13 18.32
N LEU A 111 -8.27 16.01 19.33
CA LEU A 111 -9.05 14.79 19.62
C LEU A 111 -10.02 14.47 18.49
N ILE A 112 -10.79 15.46 18.04
CA ILE A 112 -11.73 15.29 16.91
C ILE A 112 -10.97 14.83 15.66
N SER A 113 -9.87 15.50 15.30
CA SER A 113 -9.03 15.17 14.15
C SER A 113 -8.48 13.74 14.24
N PHE A 114 -8.04 13.32 15.42
CA PHE A 114 -7.53 11.97 15.65
C PHE A 114 -8.60 10.90 15.40
N PHE A 115 -9.80 11.09 15.93
CA PHE A 115 -10.91 10.15 15.72
C PHE A 115 -11.39 10.11 14.27
N GLN A 116 -11.46 11.27 13.60
CA GLN A 116 -11.83 11.35 12.19
C GLN A 116 -10.83 10.59 11.29
N GLN A 117 -9.53 10.78 11.52
CA GLN A 117 -8.49 10.06 10.76
C GLN A 117 -8.59 8.55 10.97
N ALA A 118 -8.76 8.10 12.22
CA ALA A 118 -8.90 6.67 12.52
C ALA A 118 -10.12 6.03 11.84
N SER A 119 -11.23 6.77 11.74
CA SER A 119 -12.44 6.31 11.06
C SER A 119 -12.26 6.26 9.54
N SER A 120 -11.65 7.29 8.95
CA SER A 120 -11.38 7.36 7.51
C SER A 120 -10.44 6.24 7.06
N ASP A 121 -9.37 5.96 7.80
CA ASP A 121 -8.43 4.87 7.48
C ASP A 121 -9.14 3.50 7.46
N LYS A 122 -10.04 3.25 8.40
CA LYS A 122 -10.85 2.01 8.44
C LYS A 122 -11.78 1.90 7.23
N ALA A 123 -12.42 2.99 6.83
CA ALA A 123 -13.31 3.01 5.66
C ALA A 123 -12.54 2.70 4.37
N VAL A 124 -11.37 3.32 4.18
CA VAL A 124 -10.49 3.07 3.03
C VAL A 124 -10.00 1.62 3.00
N GLN A 125 -9.58 1.06 4.14
CA GLN A 125 -9.16 -0.34 4.21
C GLN A 125 -10.32 -1.31 3.90
N LYS A 126 -11.54 -0.99 4.34
CA LYS A 126 -12.72 -1.80 4.03
C LYS A 126 -13.04 -1.77 2.53
N LEU A 127 -12.96 -0.60 1.89
CA LEU A 127 -13.14 -0.47 0.45
C LEU A 127 -12.07 -1.24 -0.33
N LYS A 128 -10.79 -1.16 0.07
CA LYS A 128 -9.70 -1.93 -0.55
C LYS A 128 -9.96 -3.43 -0.49
N LYS A 129 -10.45 -3.95 0.65
CA LYS A 129 -10.79 -5.37 0.78
C LYS A 129 -11.99 -5.80 -0.06
N MET A 130 -12.87 -4.86 -0.44
CA MET A 130 -14.03 -5.17 -1.31
C MET A 130 -13.64 -5.23 -2.80
N ILE A 131 -12.46 -4.71 -3.17
CA ILE A 131 -11.90 -4.75 -4.52
C ILE A 131 -10.80 -5.83 -4.54
N SER A 132 -11.10 -7.05 -4.09
CA SER A 132 -10.21 -8.17 -4.35
C SER A 132 -10.42 -8.60 -5.82
N ASN A 133 -9.40 -8.42 -6.64
CA ASN A 133 -9.45 -8.90 -8.02
C ASN A 133 -9.28 -10.42 -8.02
N LYS A 134 -10.29 -11.13 -8.49
CA LYS A 134 -10.20 -12.57 -8.74
C LYS A 134 -9.42 -12.79 -10.03
N ILE A 135 -8.43 -13.66 -9.97
CA ILE A 135 -7.57 -14.00 -11.09
C ILE A 135 -7.64 -15.50 -11.35
N TYR A 136 -7.66 -15.88 -12.61
CA TYR A 136 -7.64 -17.27 -12.99
C TYR A 136 -6.20 -17.74 -13.17
N VAL A 137 -5.84 -18.81 -12.48
CA VAL A 137 -4.51 -19.44 -12.55
C VAL A 137 -4.64 -20.91 -12.92
N ILE A 138 -3.61 -21.45 -13.52
CA ILE A 138 -3.50 -22.89 -13.78
C ILE A 138 -2.57 -23.48 -12.74
N ARG A 139 -3.10 -24.40 -11.90
CA ARG A 139 -2.36 -25.11 -10.86
C ARG A 139 -2.71 -26.59 -10.91
N ASN A 140 -1.72 -27.46 -10.83
CA ASN A 140 -1.90 -28.92 -10.98
C ASN A 140 -2.72 -29.33 -12.24
N GLY A 141 -2.62 -28.57 -13.32
CA GLY A 141 -3.39 -28.82 -14.57
C GLY A 141 -4.85 -28.36 -14.51
N ASN A 142 -5.31 -27.76 -13.43
CA ASN A 142 -6.66 -27.25 -13.27
C ASN A 142 -6.68 -25.73 -13.28
N GLU A 143 -7.75 -25.15 -13.82
CA GLU A 143 -8.01 -23.71 -13.74
C GLU A 143 -8.71 -23.40 -12.42
N GLU A 144 -8.14 -22.49 -11.64
CA GLU A 144 -8.64 -22.07 -10.33
C GLU A 144 -8.76 -20.54 -10.27
N SER A 145 -9.80 -20.05 -9.59
CA SER A 145 -9.97 -18.62 -9.33
C SER A 145 -9.46 -18.31 -7.94
N ILE A 146 -8.42 -17.50 -7.84
CA ILE A 146 -7.78 -17.09 -6.59
C ILE A 146 -7.82 -15.57 -6.43
N ASP A 147 -7.54 -15.08 -5.23
CA ASP A 147 -7.32 -13.66 -5.00
C ASP A 147 -5.91 -13.27 -5.52
N ASP A 148 -5.76 -12.06 -6.06
CA ASP A 148 -4.49 -11.54 -6.59
C ASP A 148 -3.36 -11.55 -5.56
N GLU A 149 -3.70 -11.44 -4.27
CA GLU A 149 -2.74 -11.56 -3.15
C GLU A 149 -2.15 -12.98 -2.99
N GLU A 150 -2.79 -14.00 -3.55
CA GLU A 150 -2.39 -15.42 -3.41
C GLU A 150 -1.49 -15.92 -4.54
N ILE A 151 -1.23 -15.06 -5.54
CA ILE A 151 -0.31 -15.37 -6.63
C ILE A 151 1.11 -15.52 -6.10
N VAL A 152 1.81 -16.49 -6.64
CA VAL A 152 3.22 -16.73 -6.34
C VAL A 152 4.06 -16.70 -7.62
N LEU A 153 5.34 -16.44 -7.47
CA LEU A 153 6.30 -16.45 -8.57
C LEU A 153 6.25 -17.80 -9.32
N GLY A 154 6.03 -17.75 -10.63
CA GLY A 154 5.93 -18.93 -11.51
C GLY A 154 4.54 -19.53 -11.64
N ASP A 155 3.49 -18.88 -11.11
CA ASP A 155 2.12 -19.22 -11.46
C ASP A 155 1.86 -18.96 -12.94
N ILE A 156 1.04 -19.80 -13.55
CA ILE A 156 0.50 -19.59 -14.89
C ILE A 156 -0.84 -18.88 -14.76
N VAL A 157 -0.88 -17.63 -15.21
CA VAL A 157 -2.07 -16.78 -15.12
C VAL A 157 -2.79 -16.77 -16.45
N LYS A 158 -4.11 -16.95 -16.42
CA LYS A 158 -4.99 -16.79 -17.57
C LYS A 158 -5.68 -15.44 -17.49
N LEU A 159 -5.41 -14.60 -18.48
CA LEU A 159 -5.95 -13.24 -18.56
C LEU A 159 -6.99 -13.15 -19.66
N SER A 160 -8.06 -12.44 -19.37
CA SER A 160 -9.17 -12.14 -20.28
C SER A 160 -9.25 -10.62 -20.52
N SER A 161 -10.05 -10.22 -21.50
CA SER A 161 -10.27 -8.79 -21.76
C SER A 161 -10.89 -8.09 -20.54
N GLY A 162 -10.25 -7.03 -20.09
CA GLY A 162 -10.65 -6.26 -18.90
C GLY A 162 -9.96 -6.67 -17.61
N ASP A 163 -9.17 -7.74 -17.59
CA ASP A 163 -8.42 -8.15 -16.40
C ASP A 163 -7.22 -7.21 -16.17
N MET A 164 -6.90 -6.97 -14.91
CA MET A 164 -5.69 -6.26 -14.50
C MET A 164 -4.52 -7.24 -14.38
N LEU A 165 -3.32 -6.81 -14.80
CA LEU A 165 -2.10 -7.57 -14.59
C LEU A 165 -1.76 -7.62 -13.09
N PRO A 166 -1.58 -8.83 -12.51
CA PRO A 166 -1.36 -8.96 -11.07
C PRO A 166 0.07 -8.66 -10.61
N GLY A 167 0.94 -8.35 -11.53
CA GLY A 167 2.35 -8.10 -11.29
C GLY A 167 3.16 -8.17 -12.59
N ASP A 168 4.47 -8.38 -12.47
CA ASP A 168 5.33 -8.59 -13.64
C ASP A 168 5.04 -9.94 -14.28
N VAL A 169 4.59 -9.93 -15.53
CA VAL A 169 4.21 -11.13 -16.27
C VAL A 169 5.01 -11.29 -17.56
N ARG A 170 5.26 -12.53 -17.93
CA ARG A 170 5.78 -12.90 -19.25
C ARG A 170 4.71 -13.65 -20.02
N PHE A 171 4.30 -13.10 -21.17
CA PHE A 171 3.30 -13.75 -22.01
C PHE A 171 3.90 -14.99 -22.68
N LEU A 172 3.29 -16.14 -22.44
CA LEU A 172 3.66 -17.41 -23.03
C LEU A 172 2.89 -17.66 -24.33
N GLU A 173 1.63 -17.23 -24.36
CA GLU A 173 0.72 -17.31 -25.50
C GLU A 173 -0.16 -16.07 -25.53
N THR A 174 -0.38 -15.49 -26.69
CA THR A 174 -1.23 -14.31 -26.88
C THR A 174 -2.12 -14.50 -28.08
N LYS A 175 -3.38 -14.09 -27.96
CA LYS A 175 -4.32 -14.02 -29.08
C LYS A 175 -5.07 -12.70 -28.98
N ASP A 176 -4.95 -11.87 -30.05
CA ASP A 176 -5.61 -10.55 -30.15
C ASP A 176 -5.41 -9.70 -28.87
N PHE A 177 -4.15 -9.61 -28.40
CA PHE A 177 -3.81 -9.00 -27.12
C PHE A 177 -3.55 -7.50 -27.28
N PHE A 178 -4.22 -6.69 -26.46
CA PHE A 178 -4.01 -5.25 -26.33
C PHE A 178 -3.79 -4.91 -24.86
N LEU A 179 -2.84 -4.05 -24.57
CA LEU A 179 -2.52 -3.59 -23.23
C LEU A 179 -2.77 -2.08 -23.14
N ASP A 180 -3.56 -1.66 -22.14
CA ASP A 180 -3.71 -0.25 -21.77
C ASP A 180 -2.77 0.09 -20.62
N GLN A 181 -1.88 1.06 -20.84
CA GLN A 181 -0.90 1.54 -19.86
C GLN A 181 -1.27 2.92 -19.28
N ALA A 182 -2.50 3.38 -19.47
CA ALA A 182 -2.94 4.72 -19.06
C ALA A 182 -2.90 4.94 -17.53
N SER A 183 -2.79 3.87 -16.74
CA SER A 183 -2.74 3.90 -15.28
C SER A 183 -1.33 3.74 -14.67
N LEU A 184 -0.28 3.73 -15.50
CA LEU A 184 1.11 3.65 -15.07
C LEU A 184 1.74 5.03 -14.88
#